data_cbcd68c5f1ec6b6faa9cd3c5f079ac14
#
_entry.id   cbcd68c5f1ec6b6faa9cd3c5f079ac14
#
_cell.length_a   1.000
_cell.length_b   1.000
_cell.length_c   1.000
_cell.angle_alpha   90.00
_cell.angle_beta   90.00
_cell.angle_gamma   90.00
#
_symmetry.space_group_name_H-M   'P 1'
#
loop_
_entity.id
_entity.type
_entity.pdbx_description
1 polymer ?
#
loop_
_entity_poly.entity_id
_entity_poly.type
_entity_poly.pdbx_seq_one_letter_code
_entity_poly.pdbx_strand_id
1 'polypeptide(L)'
;MAKEASSILEAEVVFGALRRERLWQWIGAGSVATALVALVTASVVVMSYRPPAPVVVPFDPATGVAVPNAAVGSIRLDEERAVIEALAFQYVMDRETYNQIDNDIRINRALARTAGTARAELRRLWDSSQEGNWPSRYGGRTQITASITSIALLGGDRVQVRMRKRLTNPDGASEGGFTVVLKYEFRAGEEKTLEAVWQNPLGFTVTEYAVTAERRE
;
A
#
# COMPACT_ATOMS: atom_id res chain seq x y z
N MET A 1 -53.44 46.80 55.70
CA MET A 1 -51.98 46.49 55.86
C MET A 1 -51.75 45.01 56.19
N ALA A 2 -52.28 44.42 57.25
CA ALA A 2 -51.98 43.01 57.63
C ALA A 2 -52.53 41.98 56.58
N LYS A 3 -53.68 42.25 55.98
CA LYS A 3 -54.33 41.39 54.99
C LYS A 3 -53.63 41.39 53.62
N GLU A 4 -53.00 42.51 53.26
CA GLU A 4 -52.18 42.64 52.03
C GLU A 4 -50.83 41.98 52.21
N ALA A 5 -50.22 42.07 53.40
CA ALA A 5 -48.96 41.43 53.68
C ALA A 5 -49.09 39.90 53.66
N SER A 6 -50.24 39.32 54.13
CA SER A 6 -50.48 37.88 54.06
C SER A 6 -50.71 37.36 52.64
N SER A 7 -51.39 38.17 51.78
CA SER A 7 -51.61 37.77 50.39
C SER A 7 -50.32 37.82 49.51
N ILE A 8 -49.42 38.73 49.82
CA ILE A 8 -48.13 38.81 49.18
C ILE A 8 -47.22 37.65 49.63
N LEU A 9 -47.27 37.28 50.88
CA LEU A 9 -46.51 36.10 51.43
C LEU A 9 -47.05 34.79 50.84
N GLU A 10 -48.38 34.60 50.73
CA GLU A 10 -48.97 33.43 50.12
C GLU A 10 -48.64 33.35 48.61
N ALA A 11 -48.66 34.48 47.90
CA ALA A 11 -48.31 34.53 46.51
C ALA A 11 -46.80 34.21 46.30
N GLU A 12 -45.94 34.65 47.17
CA GLU A 12 -44.49 34.42 47.11
C GLU A 12 -44.13 32.97 47.44
N VAL A 13 -44.80 32.38 48.42
CA VAL A 13 -44.57 30.97 48.83
C VAL A 13 -45.03 30.01 47.77
N VAL A 14 -46.18 30.24 47.17
CA VAL A 14 -46.76 29.31 46.18
C VAL A 14 -46.20 29.57 44.77
N PHE A 15 -46.18 30.81 44.32
CA PHE A 15 -45.74 31.13 42.95
C PHE A 15 -44.24 31.31 42.83
N GLY A 16 -43.51 31.67 43.88
CA GLY A 16 -42.08 31.73 43.89
C GLY A 16 -41.39 30.39 43.77
N ALA A 17 -41.99 29.36 44.38
CA ALA A 17 -41.53 28.00 44.24
C ALA A 17 -41.71 27.48 42.81
N LEU A 18 -42.88 27.67 42.21
CA LEU A 18 -43.16 27.30 40.82
C LEU A 18 -42.33 28.01 39.78
N ARG A 19 -42.02 29.30 40.02
CA ARG A 19 -41.08 30.06 39.13
C ARG A 19 -39.66 29.53 39.19
N ARG A 20 -39.15 29.17 40.40
CA ARG A 20 -37.83 28.58 40.57
C ARG A 20 -37.75 27.19 39.91
N GLU A 21 -38.83 26.38 40.08
CA GLU A 21 -38.91 25.06 39.46
C GLU A 21 -38.87 25.16 37.92
N ARG A 22 -39.64 26.08 37.30
CA ARG A 22 -39.57 26.34 35.88
C ARG A 22 -38.22 26.82 35.42
N LEU A 23 -37.56 27.70 36.21
CA LEU A 23 -36.23 28.20 35.89
C LEU A 23 -35.22 27.04 35.86
N TRP A 24 -35.26 26.14 36.86
CA TRP A 24 -34.42 24.97 36.89
C TRP A 24 -34.70 23.98 35.74
N GLN A 25 -35.98 23.83 35.35
CA GLN A 25 -36.36 23.04 34.19
C GLN A 25 -35.78 23.59 32.90
N TRP A 26 -35.82 24.91 32.73
CA TRP A 26 -35.21 25.57 31.54
C TRP A 26 -33.69 25.48 31.54
N ILE A 27 -33.04 25.62 32.69
CA ILE A 27 -31.58 25.45 32.82
C ILE A 27 -31.22 23.98 32.51
N GLY A 28 -31.98 23.03 33.06
CA GLY A 28 -31.78 21.60 32.79
C GLY A 28 -31.95 21.27 31.29
N ALA A 29 -33.03 21.73 30.69
CA ALA A 29 -33.28 21.53 29.26
C ALA A 29 -32.19 22.17 28.39
N GLY A 30 -31.74 23.37 28.72
CA GLY A 30 -30.65 24.05 28.04
C GLY A 30 -29.33 23.29 28.16
N SER A 31 -29.02 22.78 29.34
CA SER A 31 -27.79 21.96 29.55
C SER A 31 -27.79 20.68 28.75
N VAL A 32 -28.93 19.97 28.68
CA VAL A 32 -29.09 18.76 27.87
C VAL A 32 -28.94 19.07 26.38
N ALA A 33 -29.57 20.17 25.90
CA ALA A 33 -29.44 20.59 24.52
C ALA A 33 -27.98 20.92 24.16
N THR A 34 -27.26 21.64 25.03
CA THR A 34 -25.84 21.96 24.82
C THR A 34 -24.97 20.69 24.81
N ALA A 35 -25.23 19.74 25.70
CA ALA A 35 -24.53 18.47 25.73
C ALA A 35 -24.74 17.65 24.45
N LEU A 36 -25.97 17.62 23.92
CA LEU A 36 -26.28 16.95 22.66
C LEU A 36 -25.54 17.62 21.46
N VAL A 37 -25.53 18.94 21.40
CA VAL A 37 -24.79 19.68 20.36
C VAL A 37 -23.31 19.38 20.46
N ALA A 38 -22.72 19.37 21.65
CA ALA A 38 -21.33 19.05 21.87
C ALA A 38 -21.00 17.59 21.42
N LEU A 39 -21.87 16.64 21.73
CA LEU A 39 -21.73 15.23 21.32
C LEU A 39 -21.77 15.08 19.79
N VAL A 40 -22.70 15.74 19.13
CA VAL A 40 -22.80 15.73 17.67
C VAL A 40 -21.56 16.36 17.04
N THR A 41 -21.12 17.51 17.56
CA THR A 41 -19.92 18.18 17.06
C THR A 41 -18.68 17.32 17.23
N ALA A 42 -18.50 16.69 18.40
CA ALA A 42 -17.40 15.75 18.65
C ALA A 42 -17.43 14.56 17.70
N SER A 43 -18.62 14.00 17.47
CA SER A 43 -18.80 12.87 16.54
C SER A 43 -18.44 13.27 15.11
N VAL A 44 -18.88 14.44 14.64
CA VAL A 44 -18.53 14.95 13.31
C VAL A 44 -17.02 15.18 13.17
N VAL A 45 -16.39 15.75 14.19
CA VAL A 45 -14.92 15.96 14.19
C VAL A 45 -14.19 14.62 14.11
N VAL A 46 -14.59 13.63 14.91
CA VAL A 46 -13.96 12.29 14.90
C VAL A 46 -14.17 11.60 13.55
N MET A 47 -15.37 11.66 12.98
CA MET A 47 -15.67 11.05 11.68
C MET A 47 -14.98 11.78 10.51
N SER A 48 -14.71 13.07 10.65
CA SER A 48 -14.04 13.89 9.65
C SER A 48 -12.51 13.89 9.81
N TYR A 49 -12.00 13.37 10.93
CA TYR A 49 -10.57 13.33 11.18
C TYR A 49 -9.90 12.33 10.23
N ARG A 50 -9.16 12.86 9.29
CA ARG A 50 -8.27 12.09 8.43
C ARG A 50 -6.85 12.25 8.97
N PRO A 51 -6.19 11.16 9.39
CA PRO A 51 -4.79 11.25 9.79
C PRO A 51 -3.97 11.82 8.62
N PRO A 52 -2.99 12.70 8.88
CA PRO A 52 -2.10 13.19 7.84
C PRO A 52 -1.39 12.02 7.18
N ALA A 53 -1.28 12.07 5.84
CA ALA A 53 -0.56 11.05 5.10
C ALA A 53 0.88 10.94 5.60
N PRO A 54 1.44 9.71 5.72
CA PRO A 54 2.81 9.53 6.14
C PRO A 54 3.75 10.24 5.16
N VAL A 55 4.63 11.07 5.69
CA VAL A 55 5.66 11.77 4.91
C VAL A 55 6.83 10.83 4.73
N VAL A 56 7.03 10.35 3.50
CA VAL A 56 8.22 9.57 3.14
C VAL A 56 9.33 10.57 2.83
N VAL A 57 10.34 10.63 3.67
CA VAL A 57 11.55 11.43 3.44
C VAL A 57 12.54 10.56 2.67
N PRO A 58 12.85 10.85 1.41
CA PRO A 58 13.86 10.10 0.67
C PRO A 58 15.25 10.35 1.28
N PHE A 59 15.96 9.28 1.61
CA PHE A 59 17.33 9.30 2.06
C PHE A 59 18.27 8.98 0.90
N ASP A 60 19.39 9.67 0.81
CA ASP A 60 20.48 9.28 -0.06
C ASP A 60 21.17 8.03 0.55
N PRO A 61 21.14 6.88 -0.12
CA PRO A 61 21.70 5.65 0.42
C PRO A 61 23.23 5.69 0.58
N ALA A 62 23.92 6.63 -0.09
CA ALA A 62 25.36 6.78 0.01
C ALA A 62 25.79 7.61 1.21
N THR A 63 24.97 8.57 1.63
CA THR A 63 25.31 9.50 2.71
C THR A 63 24.44 9.34 3.97
N GLY A 64 23.31 8.63 3.88
CA GLY A 64 22.34 8.48 4.97
C GLY A 64 21.63 9.80 5.35
N VAL A 65 21.80 10.85 4.55
CA VAL A 65 21.23 12.17 4.81
C VAL A 65 19.94 12.36 4.03
N ALA A 66 18.93 12.97 4.64
CA ALA A 66 17.70 13.33 3.95
C ALA A 66 17.99 14.34 2.82
N VAL A 67 17.47 14.08 1.63
CA VAL A 67 17.67 14.97 0.48
C VAL A 67 16.90 16.29 0.74
N PRO A 68 17.60 17.42 0.91
CA PRO A 68 16.92 18.69 1.14
C PRO A 68 16.15 19.11 -0.11
N ASN A 69 14.92 19.59 0.06
CA ASN A 69 14.00 20.03 -1.00
C ASN A 69 13.45 18.94 -1.93
N ALA A 70 13.54 17.66 -1.58
CA ALA A 70 12.74 16.67 -2.26
C ALA A 70 11.26 17.02 -2.02
N ALA A 71 10.56 17.41 -3.08
CA ALA A 71 9.12 17.63 -3.02
C ALA A 71 8.46 16.30 -2.65
N VAL A 72 8.10 16.16 -1.38
CA VAL A 72 7.30 15.04 -0.91
C VAL A 72 5.90 15.25 -1.45
N GLY A 73 5.67 14.77 -2.66
CA GLY A 73 4.31 14.66 -3.16
C GLY A 73 3.53 13.80 -2.17
N SER A 74 2.39 14.29 -1.70
CA SER A 74 1.47 13.51 -0.90
C SER A 74 1.06 12.29 -1.72
N ILE A 75 1.74 11.18 -1.52
CA ILE A 75 1.36 9.90 -2.12
C ILE A 75 0.11 9.49 -1.35
N ARG A 76 -1.06 9.69 -1.96
CA ARG A 76 -2.27 9.00 -1.54
C ARG A 76 -2.07 7.53 -1.86
N LEU A 77 -1.55 6.81 -0.90
CA LEU A 77 -1.50 5.36 -0.97
C LEU A 77 -2.93 4.88 -0.76
N ASP A 78 -3.58 4.50 -1.83
CA ASP A 78 -4.64 3.53 -1.78
C ASP A 78 -3.98 2.23 -1.30
N GLU A 79 -4.39 1.72 -0.13
CA GLU A 79 -3.75 0.58 0.52
C GLU A 79 -3.72 -0.64 -0.41
N GLU A 80 -4.80 -0.88 -1.14
CA GLU A 80 -4.89 -1.96 -2.12
C GLU A 80 -3.87 -1.79 -3.24
N ARG A 81 -3.78 -0.59 -3.78
CA ARG A 81 -2.83 -0.24 -4.83
C ARG A 81 -1.39 -0.41 -4.37
N ALA A 82 -1.05 0.06 -3.18
CA ALA A 82 0.28 -0.07 -2.62
C ALA A 82 0.69 -1.54 -2.43
N VAL A 83 -0.23 -2.39 -2.02
CA VAL A 83 0.00 -3.84 -1.88
C VAL A 83 0.29 -4.46 -3.24
N ILE A 84 -0.51 -4.16 -4.27
CA ILE A 84 -0.32 -4.70 -5.62
C ILE A 84 1.04 -4.24 -6.19
N GLU A 85 1.37 -2.96 -6.04
CA GLU A 85 2.66 -2.41 -6.48
C GLU A 85 3.84 -3.09 -5.79
N ALA A 86 3.76 -3.33 -4.47
CA ALA A 86 4.80 -4.02 -3.71
C ALA A 86 4.98 -5.49 -4.14
N LEU A 87 3.88 -6.21 -4.39
CA LEU A 87 3.91 -7.60 -4.85
C LEU A 87 4.45 -7.72 -6.27
N ALA A 88 4.06 -6.80 -7.17
CA ALA A 88 4.59 -6.72 -8.52
C ALA A 88 6.09 -6.38 -8.52
N PHE A 89 6.51 -5.43 -7.67
CA PHE A 89 7.92 -5.10 -7.47
C PHE A 89 8.74 -6.34 -7.08
N GLN A 90 8.33 -7.05 -6.03
CA GLN A 90 9.02 -8.24 -5.55
C GLN A 90 9.11 -9.33 -6.63
N TYR A 91 7.99 -9.58 -7.32
CA TYR A 91 7.94 -10.59 -8.36
C TYR A 91 8.89 -10.26 -9.53
N VAL A 92 8.87 -9.01 -10.02
CA VAL A 92 9.74 -8.59 -11.12
C VAL A 92 11.21 -8.64 -10.70
N MET A 93 11.54 -8.24 -9.48
CA MET A 93 12.90 -8.34 -8.96
C MET A 93 13.37 -9.79 -8.87
N ASP A 94 12.53 -10.70 -8.38
CA ASP A 94 12.88 -12.12 -8.30
C ASP A 94 13.09 -12.75 -9.69
N ARG A 95 12.30 -12.33 -10.69
CA ARG A 95 12.34 -12.89 -12.04
C ARG A 95 13.47 -12.31 -12.90
N GLU A 96 13.70 -11.00 -12.83
CA GLU A 96 14.55 -10.28 -13.80
C GLU A 96 15.99 -10.05 -13.35
N THR A 97 16.29 -10.34 -12.10
CA THR A 97 17.66 -10.30 -11.57
C THR A 97 18.34 -11.65 -11.83
N TYR A 98 19.62 -11.65 -12.16
CA TYR A 98 20.43 -12.84 -12.32
C TYR A 98 21.70 -12.72 -11.46
N ASN A 99 21.86 -13.61 -10.49
CA ASN A 99 23.06 -13.73 -9.68
C ASN A 99 23.18 -15.19 -9.25
N GLN A 100 24.28 -15.84 -9.61
CA GLN A 100 24.48 -17.27 -9.39
C GLN A 100 24.37 -17.69 -7.92
N ILE A 101 24.63 -16.78 -6.98
CA ILE A 101 24.61 -17.09 -5.55
C ILE A 101 23.18 -17.36 -5.05
N ASP A 102 22.18 -16.65 -5.55
CA ASP A 102 20.81 -16.67 -5.04
C ASP A 102 19.73 -16.96 -6.08
N ASN A 103 20.13 -17.31 -7.31
CA ASN A 103 19.21 -17.62 -8.40
C ASN A 103 18.17 -18.66 -7.99
N ASP A 104 18.57 -19.77 -7.38
CA ASP A 104 17.66 -20.86 -7.03
C ASP A 104 16.56 -20.39 -6.07
N ILE A 105 16.92 -19.59 -5.07
CA ILE A 105 15.97 -19.06 -4.09
C ILE A 105 14.98 -18.11 -4.76
N ARG A 106 15.46 -17.19 -5.58
CA ARG A 106 14.61 -16.19 -6.26
C ARG A 106 13.69 -16.82 -7.29
N ILE A 107 14.23 -17.73 -8.10
CA ILE A 107 13.44 -18.37 -9.15
C ILE A 107 12.39 -19.31 -8.58
N ASN A 108 12.70 -20.04 -7.53
CA ASN A 108 11.70 -20.87 -6.83
C ASN A 108 10.58 -19.99 -6.25
N ARG A 109 10.90 -18.84 -5.68
CA ARG A 109 9.93 -17.87 -5.18
C ARG A 109 9.09 -17.26 -6.31
N ALA A 110 9.70 -16.90 -7.44
CA ALA A 110 8.99 -16.44 -8.61
C ALA A 110 8.08 -17.53 -9.19
N LEU A 111 8.55 -18.76 -9.31
CA LEU A 111 7.76 -19.90 -9.81
C LEU A 111 6.57 -20.23 -8.90
N ALA A 112 6.72 -20.11 -7.60
CA ALA A 112 5.62 -20.29 -6.64
C ALA A 112 4.48 -19.28 -6.88
N ARG A 113 4.82 -18.08 -7.32
CA ARG A 113 3.87 -16.98 -7.61
C ARG A 113 3.50 -16.87 -9.09
N THR A 114 3.65 -17.94 -9.87
CA THR A 114 3.43 -17.91 -11.31
C THR A 114 2.53 -19.05 -11.75
N ALA A 115 1.58 -18.78 -12.63
CA ALA A 115 0.69 -19.78 -13.26
C ALA A 115 0.58 -19.53 -14.78
N GLY A 116 -0.17 -20.38 -15.46
CA GLY A 116 -0.50 -20.21 -16.88
C GLY A 116 0.71 -20.13 -17.80
N THR A 117 0.63 -19.22 -18.77
CA THR A 117 1.67 -19.03 -19.79
C THR A 117 2.95 -18.46 -19.21
N ALA A 118 2.85 -17.56 -18.20
CA ALA A 118 4.00 -17.01 -17.52
C ALA A 118 4.85 -18.08 -16.83
N ARG A 119 4.23 -19.14 -16.29
CA ARG A 119 4.95 -20.25 -15.65
C ARG A 119 5.68 -21.12 -16.66
N ALA A 120 5.04 -21.41 -17.77
CA ALA A 120 5.65 -22.19 -18.84
C ALA A 120 6.88 -21.48 -19.41
N GLU A 121 6.75 -20.17 -19.65
CA GLU A 121 7.84 -19.33 -20.13
C GLU A 121 8.99 -19.23 -19.13
N LEU A 122 8.69 -18.96 -17.85
CA LEU A 122 9.72 -18.86 -16.81
C LEU A 122 10.49 -20.18 -16.65
N ARG A 123 9.77 -21.33 -16.65
CA ARG A 123 10.43 -22.64 -16.62
C ARG A 123 11.36 -22.84 -17.81
N ARG A 124 10.91 -22.51 -19.02
CA ARG A 124 11.74 -22.65 -20.22
C ARG A 124 13.01 -21.81 -20.14
N LEU A 125 12.97 -20.61 -19.59
CA LEU A 125 14.14 -19.75 -19.44
C LEU A 125 15.18 -20.34 -18.49
N TRP A 126 14.76 -21.20 -17.55
CA TRP A 126 15.63 -21.79 -16.53
C TRP A 126 15.89 -23.30 -16.71
N ASP A 127 15.25 -23.93 -17.68
CA ASP A 127 15.41 -25.36 -17.97
C ASP A 127 16.74 -25.59 -18.71
N SER A 128 17.66 -26.27 -18.05
CA SER A 128 18.99 -26.58 -18.61
C SER A 128 18.96 -27.41 -19.89
N SER A 129 17.82 -28.09 -20.19
CA SER A 129 17.65 -28.86 -21.43
C SER A 129 17.31 -27.98 -22.64
N GLN A 130 16.93 -26.73 -22.43
CA GLN A 130 16.53 -25.81 -23.49
C GLN A 130 17.73 -24.99 -23.98
N GLU A 131 17.86 -24.84 -25.30
CA GLU A 131 18.86 -23.93 -25.87
C GLU A 131 18.56 -22.47 -25.48
N GLY A 132 19.60 -21.74 -25.09
CA GLY A 132 19.48 -20.32 -24.71
C GLY A 132 18.87 -20.06 -23.34
N ASN A 133 18.79 -21.07 -22.47
CA ASN A 133 18.43 -20.87 -21.07
C ASN A 133 19.39 -19.89 -20.39
N TRP A 134 18.91 -19.19 -19.36
CA TRP A 134 19.69 -18.14 -18.70
C TRP A 134 20.99 -18.65 -18.06
N PRO A 135 21.01 -19.79 -17.34
CA PRO A 135 22.25 -20.36 -16.84
C PRO A 135 23.33 -20.62 -17.90
N SER A 136 22.93 -21.16 -19.05
CA SER A 136 23.87 -21.40 -20.15
C SER A 136 24.30 -20.11 -20.86
N ARG A 137 23.38 -19.14 -21.00
CA ARG A 137 23.63 -17.88 -21.67
C ARG A 137 24.52 -16.94 -20.87
N TYR A 138 24.31 -16.84 -19.58
CA TYR A 138 25.00 -15.86 -18.73
C TYR A 138 26.15 -16.48 -17.91
N GLY A 139 26.07 -17.77 -17.59
CA GLY A 139 27.11 -18.47 -16.85
C GLY A 139 27.33 -17.93 -15.43
N GLY A 140 28.41 -18.35 -14.82
CA GLY A 140 28.68 -18.05 -13.40
C GLY A 140 29.34 -16.71 -13.11
N ARG A 141 29.80 -15.99 -14.13
CA ARG A 141 30.54 -14.74 -13.95
C ARG A 141 29.75 -13.50 -14.39
N THR A 142 28.52 -13.69 -14.83
CA THR A 142 27.63 -12.60 -15.23
C THR A 142 26.63 -12.31 -14.10
N GLN A 143 26.39 -11.04 -13.87
CA GLN A 143 25.37 -10.55 -12.97
C GLN A 143 24.42 -9.61 -13.74
N ILE A 144 23.11 -9.78 -13.54
CA ILE A 144 22.12 -8.84 -14.04
C ILE A 144 21.41 -8.24 -12.83
N THR A 145 21.48 -6.94 -12.71
CA THR A 145 20.74 -6.18 -11.68
C THR A 145 19.58 -5.45 -12.36
N ALA A 146 18.39 -5.67 -11.86
CA ALA A 146 17.21 -4.92 -12.25
C ALA A 146 16.98 -3.76 -11.28
N SER A 147 16.64 -2.59 -11.81
CA SER A 147 16.27 -1.40 -11.03
C SER A 147 14.94 -0.89 -11.56
N ILE A 148 13.90 -0.94 -10.76
CA ILE A 148 12.55 -0.50 -11.15
C ILE A 148 12.49 1.01 -11.07
N THR A 149 12.04 1.67 -12.15
CA THR A 149 11.91 3.11 -12.26
C THR A 149 10.48 3.59 -12.07
N SER A 150 9.48 2.79 -12.46
CA SER A 150 8.08 3.09 -12.19
C SER A 150 7.21 1.85 -12.24
N ILE A 151 6.13 1.88 -11.47
CA ILE A 151 5.06 0.88 -11.48
C ILE A 151 3.75 1.61 -11.71
N ALA A 152 2.93 1.14 -12.63
CA ALA A 152 1.62 1.70 -12.93
C ALA A 152 0.58 0.57 -13.06
N LEU A 153 -0.52 0.68 -12.33
CA LEU A 153 -1.65 -0.22 -12.48
C LEU A 153 -2.41 0.16 -13.75
N LEU A 154 -2.59 -0.81 -14.62
CA LEU A 154 -3.46 -0.73 -15.79
C LEU A 154 -4.79 -1.40 -15.44
N GLY A 155 -5.87 -1.01 -16.08
CA GLY A 155 -7.15 -1.68 -15.87
C GLY A 155 -7.09 -3.18 -16.19
N GLY A 156 -7.99 -3.99 -15.59
CA GLY A 156 -8.12 -5.44 -15.86
C GLY A 156 -6.98 -6.29 -15.30
N ASP A 157 -6.63 -6.08 -14.04
CA ASP A 157 -5.63 -6.86 -13.28
C ASP A 157 -4.24 -6.90 -13.93
N ARG A 158 -3.85 -5.79 -14.55
CA ARG A 158 -2.56 -5.64 -15.21
C ARG A 158 -1.72 -4.56 -14.55
N VAL A 159 -0.42 -4.84 -14.48
CA VAL A 159 0.59 -3.90 -13.99
C VAL A 159 1.65 -3.71 -15.06
N GLN A 160 1.98 -2.45 -15.31
CA GLN A 160 3.13 -2.08 -16.12
C GLN A 160 4.29 -1.68 -15.20
N VAL A 161 5.45 -2.27 -15.41
CA VAL A 161 6.67 -1.98 -14.67
C VAL A 161 7.74 -1.53 -15.65
N ARG A 162 8.26 -0.33 -15.47
CA ARG A 162 9.46 0.12 -16.18
C ARG A 162 10.68 -0.14 -15.33
N MET A 163 11.72 -0.68 -15.94
CA MET A 163 12.93 -1.01 -15.26
C MET A 163 14.17 -0.79 -16.13
N ARG A 164 15.28 -0.61 -15.48
CA ARG A 164 16.60 -0.66 -16.12
C ARG A 164 17.31 -1.93 -15.70
N LYS A 165 17.91 -2.63 -16.64
CA LYS A 165 18.74 -3.79 -16.34
C LYS A 165 20.18 -3.43 -16.66
N ARG A 166 21.05 -3.71 -15.69
CA ARG A 166 22.49 -3.60 -15.84
C ARG A 166 23.09 -5.02 -15.82
N LEU A 167 23.69 -5.38 -16.94
CA LEU A 167 24.45 -6.61 -17.07
C LEU A 167 25.90 -6.26 -16.81
N THR A 168 26.55 -7.00 -15.92
CA THR A 168 27.97 -6.89 -15.59
C THR A 168 28.62 -8.26 -15.78
N ASN A 169 29.69 -8.31 -16.55
CA ASN A 169 30.50 -9.51 -16.78
C ASN A 169 31.99 -9.12 -16.81
N PRO A 170 32.93 -10.07 -16.95
CA PRO A 170 34.36 -9.74 -17.03
C PRO A 170 34.76 -8.84 -18.19
N ASP A 171 33.96 -8.79 -19.25
CA ASP A 171 34.24 -7.99 -20.45
C ASP A 171 33.72 -6.55 -20.32
N GLY A 172 32.96 -6.24 -19.30
CA GLY A 172 32.43 -4.91 -19.05
C GLY A 172 31.02 -4.89 -18.52
N ALA A 173 30.35 -3.74 -18.62
CA ALA A 173 28.99 -3.53 -18.22
C ALA A 173 28.16 -2.92 -19.34
N SER A 174 26.91 -3.38 -19.47
CA SER A 174 25.92 -2.79 -20.39
C SER A 174 24.61 -2.54 -19.66
N GLU A 175 23.86 -1.54 -20.10
CA GLU A 175 22.59 -1.16 -19.48
C GLU A 175 21.53 -0.89 -20.53
N GLY A 176 20.29 -1.27 -20.25
CA GLY A 176 19.14 -1.04 -21.12
C GLY A 176 17.86 -0.83 -20.36
N GLY A 177 16.95 -0.07 -20.97
CA GLY A 177 15.58 0.12 -20.48
C GLY A 177 14.66 -1.00 -20.95
N PHE A 178 13.74 -1.42 -20.07
CA PHE A 178 12.76 -2.45 -20.36
C PHE A 178 11.42 -2.09 -19.75
N THR A 179 10.36 -2.43 -20.47
CA THR A 179 9.00 -2.33 -19.97
C THR A 179 8.43 -3.74 -19.86
N VAL A 180 7.92 -4.05 -18.68
CA VAL A 180 7.20 -5.30 -18.37
C VAL A 180 5.73 -4.99 -18.29
N VAL A 181 4.90 -5.83 -18.87
CA VAL A 181 3.46 -5.90 -18.60
C VAL A 181 3.14 -7.28 -18.06
N LEU A 182 2.60 -7.32 -16.86
CA LEU A 182 2.16 -8.56 -16.23
C LEU A 182 0.66 -8.50 -15.92
N LYS A 183 0.02 -9.66 -15.97
CA LYS A 183 -1.34 -9.87 -15.50
C LYS A 183 -1.29 -10.73 -14.25
N TYR A 184 -2.02 -10.33 -13.24
CA TYR A 184 -2.06 -11.01 -11.94
C TYR A 184 -3.48 -11.38 -11.54
N GLU A 185 -3.59 -12.26 -10.58
CA GLU A 185 -4.82 -12.62 -9.88
C GLU A 185 -4.49 -12.96 -8.42
N PHE A 186 -5.47 -12.86 -7.55
CA PHE A 186 -5.35 -13.30 -6.17
C PHE A 186 -6.04 -14.64 -5.98
N ARG A 187 -5.29 -15.65 -5.54
CA ARG A 187 -5.76 -17.03 -5.28
C ARG A 187 -5.58 -17.37 -3.82
N ALA A 188 -6.19 -16.58 -2.95
CA ALA A 188 -6.11 -16.83 -1.52
C ALA A 188 -6.69 -18.21 -1.17
N GLY A 189 -5.98 -18.95 -0.32
CA GLY A 189 -6.42 -20.26 0.17
C GLY A 189 -6.08 -21.47 -0.69
N GLU A 190 -5.40 -21.31 -1.83
CA GLU A 190 -4.88 -22.44 -2.62
C GLU A 190 -3.58 -23.04 -2.03
N GLU A 191 -2.91 -22.33 -1.14
CA GLU A 191 -1.65 -22.75 -0.53
C GLU A 191 -1.87 -23.88 0.47
N LYS A 192 -1.09 -24.96 0.32
CA LYS A 192 -1.25 -26.20 1.10
C LYS A 192 -0.38 -26.25 2.36
N THR A 193 0.61 -25.38 2.47
CA THR A 193 1.56 -25.35 3.59
C THR A 193 1.54 -24.00 4.27
N LEU A 194 1.74 -23.99 5.59
CA LEU A 194 1.80 -22.77 6.37
C LEU A 194 2.91 -21.82 5.91
N GLU A 195 4.04 -22.39 5.50
CA GLU A 195 5.18 -21.64 4.97
C GLU A 195 4.82 -20.93 3.65
N ALA A 196 4.13 -21.60 2.74
CA ALA A 196 3.66 -21.01 1.48
C ALA A 196 2.65 -19.88 1.75
N VAL A 197 1.75 -20.05 2.73
CA VAL A 197 0.83 -18.98 3.16
C VAL A 197 1.60 -17.77 3.68
N TRP A 198 2.65 -17.95 4.47
CA TRP A 198 3.44 -16.82 4.97
C TRP A 198 4.23 -16.12 3.87
N GLN A 199 4.71 -16.86 2.88
CA GLN A 199 5.43 -16.28 1.74
C GLN A 199 4.52 -15.56 0.76
N ASN A 200 3.25 -15.97 0.63
CA ASN A 200 2.28 -15.40 -0.29
C ASN A 200 0.85 -15.37 0.32
N PRO A 201 0.64 -14.60 1.39
CA PRO A 201 -0.61 -14.64 2.17
C PRO A 201 -1.85 -14.25 1.36
N LEU A 202 -1.68 -13.44 0.33
CA LEU A 202 -2.78 -13.01 -0.53
C LEU A 202 -2.97 -13.91 -1.75
N GLY A 203 -2.11 -14.91 -1.96
CA GLY A 203 -2.15 -15.76 -3.15
C GLY A 203 -1.89 -14.99 -4.45
N PHE A 204 -1.06 -13.93 -4.40
CA PHE A 204 -0.69 -13.18 -5.60
C PHE A 204 -0.03 -14.07 -6.64
N THR A 205 -0.62 -14.17 -7.82
CA THR A 205 -0.21 -15.10 -8.87
C THR A 205 -0.16 -14.38 -10.22
N VAL A 206 0.97 -14.43 -10.89
CA VAL A 206 1.15 -13.86 -12.23
C VAL A 206 0.83 -14.92 -13.28
N THR A 207 -0.11 -14.62 -14.18
CA THR A 207 -0.60 -15.53 -15.21
C THR A 207 -0.04 -15.24 -16.60
N GLU A 208 0.20 -13.97 -16.91
CA GLU A 208 0.80 -13.52 -18.16
C GLU A 208 1.97 -12.57 -17.85
N TYR A 209 3.03 -12.64 -18.65
CA TYR A 209 4.21 -11.81 -18.46
C TYR A 209 4.87 -11.50 -19.82
N ALA A 210 5.04 -10.23 -20.13
CA ALA A 210 5.67 -9.79 -21.35
C ALA A 210 6.74 -8.74 -21.06
N VAL A 211 7.91 -8.88 -21.67
CA VAL A 211 9.03 -7.93 -21.54
C VAL A 211 9.35 -7.37 -22.92
N THR A 212 9.42 -6.05 -23.00
CA THR A 212 9.80 -5.33 -24.22
C THR A 212 11.02 -4.45 -23.91
N ALA A 213 12.05 -4.51 -24.74
CA ALA A 213 13.19 -3.62 -24.64
C ALA A 213 12.80 -2.22 -25.15
N GLU A 214 13.15 -1.19 -24.39
CA GLU A 214 13.00 0.19 -24.85
C GLU A 214 14.12 0.51 -25.86
N ARG A 215 13.70 1.01 -27.02
CA ARG A 215 14.68 1.43 -28.04
C ARG A 215 15.42 2.65 -27.51
N ARG A 216 16.74 2.64 -27.53
CA ARG A 216 17.52 3.86 -27.32
C ARG A 216 17.30 4.77 -28.54
N GLU A 217 16.73 5.94 -28.32
CA GLU A 217 16.81 7.04 -29.28
C GLU A 217 18.20 7.70 -29.25
#